data_45ba0ab26eb260c79affe6f31deee100
#
_entry.id   45ba0ab26eb260c79affe6f31deee100
#
_cell.length_a   1.000
_cell.length_b   1.000
_cell.length_c   1.000
_cell.angle_alpha   90.00
_cell.angle_beta   90.00
_cell.angle_gamma   90.00
#
_symmetry.space_group_name_H-M   'P 1'
#
loop_
_entity.id
_entity.type
_entity.pdbx_description
1 polymer ?
#
loop_
_entity_poly.entity_id
_entity_poly.type
_entity_poly.pdbx_seq_one_letter_code
_entity_poly.pdbx_strand_id
1 'polypeptide(L)'
;DRCFIVTGNLDIWIYKLLKKIGIENNVFCSKALYDDDKLSYVVSVIDKSLICEQFVHNFVAIGDGNNDADMVKQAKYGIGFGGVRPIANALIENADYAFYSDKKLYDFLNKLK
;
A
#
# COMPACT_ATOMS: atom_id res chain seq x y z
N ASP A 1 -5.96 -3.42 -16.01
CA ASP A 1 -6.00 -3.20 -14.56
C ASP A 1 -4.73 -2.52 -14.11
N ARG A 2 -4.83 -1.51 -13.25
CA ARG A 2 -3.68 -0.78 -12.73
C ARG A 2 -3.39 -1.21 -11.30
N CYS A 3 -2.11 -1.56 -11.04
CA CYS A 3 -1.61 -1.83 -9.69
C CYS A 3 -0.83 -0.61 -9.20
N PHE A 4 -1.10 -0.18 -7.98
CA PHE A 4 -0.42 0.94 -7.34
C PHE A 4 0.21 0.50 -6.02
N ILE A 5 1.36 1.07 -5.72
CA ILE A 5 1.98 0.98 -4.40
C ILE A 5 1.72 2.30 -3.64
N VAL A 6 1.18 2.19 -2.45
CA VAL A 6 0.96 3.33 -1.55
C VAL A 6 1.72 3.06 -0.26
N THR A 7 2.78 3.81 -0.01
CA THR A 7 3.69 3.54 1.11
C THR A 7 4.16 4.82 1.80
N GLY A 8 4.30 4.76 3.12
CA GLY A 8 4.95 5.81 3.90
C GLY A 8 6.47 5.87 3.78
N ASN A 9 7.09 4.88 3.12
CA ASN A 9 8.52 4.88 2.90
C ASN A 9 8.98 6.04 2.02
N LEU A 10 10.25 6.43 2.19
CA LEU A 10 10.85 7.49 1.37
C LEU A 10 11.12 6.99 -0.06
N ASP A 11 10.92 7.86 -1.02
CA ASP A 11 11.08 7.59 -2.44
C ASP A 11 12.43 6.96 -2.78
N ILE A 12 13.53 7.48 -2.26
CA ILE A 12 14.87 6.98 -2.56
C ILE A 12 15.09 5.54 -2.05
N TRP A 13 14.44 5.14 -0.96
CA TRP A 13 14.63 3.80 -0.40
C TRP A 13 13.95 2.72 -1.23
N ILE A 14 12.82 3.05 -1.85
CA ILE A 14 12.00 2.06 -2.55
C ILE A 14 12.16 2.09 -4.07
N TYR A 15 12.66 3.20 -4.65
CA TYR A 15 12.70 3.38 -6.11
C TYR A 15 13.44 2.25 -6.85
N LYS A 16 14.59 1.83 -6.33
CA LYS A 16 15.37 0.76 -6.97
C LYS A 16 14.62 -0.58 -7.00
N LEU A 17 13.88 -0.88 -5.91
CA LEU A 17 13.07 -2.09 -5.84
C LEU A 17 11.91 -2.02 -6.84
N LEU A 18 11.20 -0.89 -6.86
CA LEU A 18 10.04 -0.69 -7.72
C LEU A 18 10.41 -0.74 -9.20
N LYS A 19 11.58 -0.21 -9.56
CA LYS A 19 12.12 -0.29 -10.90
C LYS A 19 12.40 -1.74 -11.31
N LYS A 20 12.92 -2.57 -10.40
CA LYS A 20 13.14 -4.00 -10.67
C LYS A 20 11.87 -4.77 -11.00
N ILE A 21 10.75 -4.40 -10.40
CA ILE A 21 9.47 -5.08 -10.59
C ILE A 21 8.55 -4.36 -11.60
N GLY A 22 9.03 -3.27 -12.21
CA GLY A 22 8.36 -2.60 -13.33
C GLY A 22 7.12 -1.77 -12.95
N ILE A 23 7.03 -1.29 -11.72
CA ILE A 23 5.89 -0.48 -11.22
C ILE A 23 6.30 0.88 -10.66
N GLU A 24 7.47 1.37 -11.01
CA GLU A 24 8.03 2.64 -10.52
C GLU A 24 7.18 3.87 -10.87
N ASN A 25 6.32 3.77 -11.87
CA ASN A 25 5.44 4.86 -12.30
C ASN A 25 4.08 4.87 -11.57
N ASN A 26 3.79 3.83 -10.81
CA ASN A 26 2.50 3.66 -10.12
C ASN A 26 2.72 3.66 -8.60
N VAL A 27 3.41 4.68 -8.09
CA VAL A 27 3.79 4.76 -6.68
C VAL A 27 3.40 6.08 -6.07
N PHE A 28 2.77 6.00 -4.91
CA PHE A 28 2.58 7.12 -3.99
C PHE A 28 3.44 6.86 -2.76
N CYS A 29 4.40 7.72 -2.50
CA CYS A 29 5.34 7.57 -1.40
C CYS A 29 5.69 8.90 -0.74
N SER A 30 6.26 8.84 0.45
CA SER A 30 6.83 10.01 1.10
C SER A 30 8.09 10.47 0.37
N LYS A 31 8.36 11.75 0.37
CA LYS A 31 9.49 12.37 -0.34
C LYS A 31 10.47 13.00 0.62
N ALA A 32 11.75 12.89 0.30
CA ALA A 32 12.82 13.47 1.06
C ALA A 32 13.78 14.27 0.19
N LEU A 33 14.45 15.25 0.79
CA LEU A 33 15.62 15.93 0.20
C LEU A 33 16.90 15.36 0.77
N TYR A 34 17.89 15.23 -0.10
CA TYR A 34 19.23 14.72 0.20
C TYR A 34 20.27 15.79 -0.09
N ASP A 35 21.30 15.81 0.74
CA ASP A 35 22.49 16.62 0.57
C ASP A 35 23.71 15.71 0.73
N ASP A 36 24.55 15.63 -0.32
CA ASP A 36 25.72 14.71 -0.38
C ASP A 36 25.40 13.26 0.04
N ASP A 37 24.31 12.68 -0.53
CA ASP A 37 23.80 11.33 -0.20
C ASP A 37 23.32 11.15 1.25
N LYS A 38 23.21 12.25 2.00
CA LYS A 38 22.64 12.25 3.36
C LYS A 38 21.24 12.81 3.36
N LEU A 39 20.36 12.17 4.11
CA LEU A 39 19.00 12.67 4.32
C LEU A 39 19.06 14.04 5.02
N SER A 40 18.58 15.07 4.35
CA SER A 40 18.52 16.42 4.90
C SER A 40 17.22 16.63 5.68
N TYR A 41 16.07 16.47 5.00
CA TYR A 41 14.75 16.51 5.65
C TYR A 41 13.69 15.85 4.78
N VAL A 42 12.57 15.47 5.42
CA VAL A 42 11.41 14.93 4.72
C VAL A 42 10.57 16.08 4.17
N VAL A 43 10.35 16.10 2.85
CA VAL A 43 9.58 17.13 2.17
C VAL A 43 8.08 16.93 2.37
N SER A 44 7.63 15.67 2.26
CA SER A 44 6.23 15.33 2.45
C SER A 44 6.09 13.91 3.00
N VAL A 45 5.11 13.74 3.89
CA VAL A 45 4.65 12.43 4.35
C VAL A 45 3.28 12.19 3.75
N ILE A 46 3.09 11.06 3.09
CA ILE A 46 1.80 10.76 2.46
C ILE A 46 0.74 10.35 3.49
N ASP A 47 -0.49 10.74 3.22
CA ASP A 47 -1.68 10.20 3.86
C ASP A 47 -2.35 9.21 2.89
N LYS A 48 -2.35 7.94 3.24
CA LYS A 48 -2.88 6.87 2.38
C LYS A 48 -4.38 7.01 2.16
N SER A 49 -5.10 7.51 3.14
CA SER A 49 -6.54 7.76 3.03
C SER A 49 -6.84 8.79 1.94
N LEU A 50 -6.15 9.93 1.95
CA LEU A 50 -6.32 10.97 0.95
C LEU A 50 -5.94 10.51 -0.46
N ILE A 51 -4.90 9.70 -0.59
CA ILE A 51 -4.52 9.11 -1.88
C ILE A 51 -5.65 8.25 -2.44
N CYS A 52 -6.29 7.45 -1.60
CA CYS A 52 -7.33 6.52 -2.02
C CYS A 52 -8.66 7.22 -2.40
N GLU A 53 -8.94 8.41 -1.88
CA GLU A 53 -10.14 9.19 -2.24
C GLU A 53 -10.25 9.43 -3.75
N GLN A 54 -9.14 9.60 -4.46
CA GLN A 54 -9.13 9.82 -5.91
C GLN A 54 -9.62 8.61 -6.73
N PHE A 55 -9.68 7.41 -6.15
CA PHE A 55 -10.15 6.20 -6.83
C PHE A 55 -11.66 5.96 -6.68
N VAL A 56 -12.38 6.87 -6.01
CA VAL A 56 -13.86 6.87 -5.88
C VAL A 56 -14.40 5.51 -5.38
N HIS A 57 -13.76 4.92 -4.39
CA HIS A 57 -14.11 3.63 -3.78
C HIS A 57 -14.17 2.42 -4.74
N ASN A 58 -13.69 2.57 -5.97
CA ASN A 58 -13.67 1.49 -6.97
C ASN A 58 -12.28 0.87 -7.10
N PHE A 59 -11.72 0.41 -5.98
CA PHE A 59 -10.41 -0.20 -5.92
C PHE A 59 -10.40 -1.36 -4.90
N VAL A 60 -9.40 -2.20 -5.02
CA VAL A 60 -9.05 -3.21 -4.02
C VAL A 60 -7.86 -2.68 -3.23
N ALA A 61 -7.95 -2.67 -1.92
CA ALA A 61 -6.85 -2.29 -1.05
C ALA A 61 -6.30 -3.50 -0.30
N ILE A 62 -4.99 -3.58 -0.20
CA ILE A 62 -4.29 -4.63 0.55
C ILE A 62 -3.32 -3.96 1.51
N GLY A 63 -3.38 -4.33 2.77
CA GLY A 63 -2.50 -3.77 3.80
C GLY A 63 -2.29 -4.71 4.98
N ASP A 64 -1.44 -4.33 5.90
CA ASP A 64 -1.14 -5.11 7.10
C ASP A 64 -1.05 -4.26 8.38
N GLY A 65 -0.79 -2.96 8.25
CA GLY A 65 -0.54 -2.06 9.36
C GLY A 65 -1.72 -1.16 9.74
N ASN A 66 -1.61 -0.53 10.91
CA ASN A 66 -2.63 0.42 11.40
C ASN A 66 -2.85 1.59 10.43
N ASN A 67 -1.80 2.05 9.76
CA ASN A 67 -1.86 3.15 8.81
C ASN A 67 -2.53 2.78 7.48
N ASP A 68 -2.86 1.51 7.28
CA ASP A 68 -3.61 1.02 6.11
C ASP A 68 -5.12 0.90 6.39
N ALA A 69 -5.54 1.00 7.64
CA ALA A 69 -6.92 0.73 8.05
C ALA A 69 -7.95 1.59 7.32
N ASP A 70 -7.69 2.90 7.20
CA ASP A 70 -8.61 3.81 6.50
C ASP A 70 -8.66 3.56 5.00
N MET A 71 -7.52 3.23 4.39
CA MET A 71 -7.44 2.83 2.98
C MET A 71 -8.26 1.56 2.71
N VAL A 72 -8.09 0.56 3.56
CA VAL A 72 -8.83 -0.72 3.48
C VAL A 72 -10.32 -0.52 3.67
N LYS A 73 -10.72 0.34 4.62
CA LYS A 73 -12.13 0.67 4.87
C LYS A 73 -12.81 1.36 3.69
N GLN A 74 -12.09 2.21 2.96
CA GLN A 74 -12.62 2.95 1.80
C GLN A 74 -12.74 2.09 0.54
N ALA A 75 -12.04 0.97 0.47
CA ALA A 75 -11.99 0.13 -0.71
C ALA A 75 -13.31 -0.58 -0.98
N LYS A 76 -13.54 -0.92 -2.25
CA LYS A 76 -14.62 -1.84 -2.63
C LYS A 76 -14.42 -3.22 -2.03
N TYR A 77 -13.16 -3.68 -1.98
CA TYR A 77 -12.73 -4.89 -1.27
C TYR A 77 -11.48 -4.55 -0.47
N GLY A 78 -11.64 -4.50 0.84
CA GLY A 78 -10.56 -4.27 1.78
C GLY A 78 -9.95 -5.59 2.26
N ILE A 79 -8.64 -5.75 2.10
CA ILE A 79 -7.94 -7.01 2.37
C ILE A 79 -6.82 -6.77 3.38
N GLY A 80 -6.86 -7.56 4.47
CA GLY A 80 -5.72 -7.70 5.37
C GLY A 80 -4.81 -8.83 4.89
N PHE A 81 -3.50 -8.58 4.80
CA PHE A 81 -2.52 -9.60 4.43
C PHE A 81 -1.52 -9.86 5.56
N GLY A 82 -1.57 -11.08 6.11
CA GLY A 82 -0.75 -11.54 7.23
C GLY A 82 0.34 -12.55 6.85
N GLY A 83 0.76 -12.59 5.57
CA GLY A 83 1.76 -13.54 5.09
C GLY A 83 3.20 -13.16 5.44
N VAL A 84 3.48 -11.90 5.78
CA VAL A 84 4.82 -11.40 6.13
C VAL A 84 4.89 -11.11 7.63
N ARG A 85 3.90 -10.42 8.15
CA ARG A 85 3.77 -10.09 9.58
C ARG A 85 2.30 -10.10 9.99
N PRO A 86 1.99 -10.16 11.31
CA PRO A 86 0.61 -10.15 11.77
C PRO A 86 -0.15 -8.91 11.29
N ILE A 87 -1.41 -9.11 10.92
CA ILE A 87 -2.30 -8.00 10.56
C ILE A 87 -2.64 -7.20 11.82
N ALA A 88 -2.52 -5.87 11.74
CA ALA A 88 -2.86 -4.99 12.84
C ALA A 88 -4.36 -5.05 13.17
N ASN A 89 -4.71 -4.95 14.46
CA ASN A 89 -6.10 -5.05 14.91
C ASN A 89 -7.02 -4.04 14.25
N ALA A 90 -6.58 -2.78 14.13
CA ALA A 90 -7.37 -1.74 13.48
C ALA A 90 -7.66 -2.06 12.01
N LEU A 91 -6.77 -2.77 11.33
CA LEU A 91 -6.97 -3.19 9.96
C LEU A 91 -7.94 -4.37 9.87
N ILE A 92 -7.81 -5.37 10.75
CA ILE A 92 -8.74 -6.51 10.80
C ILE A 92 -10.18 -6.04 11.01
N GLU A 93 -10.41 -5.07 11.87
CA GLU A 93 -11.74 -4.51 12.14
C GLU A 93 -12.38 -3.83 10.92
N ASN A 94 -11.58 -3.39 9.96
CA ASN A 94 -12.03 -2.65 8.77
C ASN A 94 -11.93 -3.46 7.47
N ALA A 95 -11.29 -4.62 7.49
CA ALA A 95 -11.11 -5.45 6.30
C ALA A 95 -12.32 -6.33 6.03
N ASP A 96 -12.65 -6.52 4.75
CA ASP A 96 -13.67 -7.48 4.31
C ASP A 96 -13.13 -8.92 4.28
N TYR A 97 -11.83 -9.05 4.01
CA TYR A 97 -11.13 -10.34 3.89
C TYR A 97 -9.78 -10.29 4.57
N ALA A 98 -9.31 -11.45 5.03
CA ALA A 98 -7.96 -11.64 5.55
C ALA A 98 -7.32 -12.87 4.92
N PHE A 99 -6.10 -12.72 4.42
CA PHE A 99 -5.30 -13.80 3.86
C PHE A 99 -3.94 -13.87 4.54
N TYR A 100 -3.47 -15.08 4.77
CA TYR A 100 -2.18 -15.35 5.43
C TYR A 100 -1.20 -16.09 4.51
N SER A 101 -1.59 -16.34 3.28
CA SER A 101 -0.81 -17.00 2.25
C SER A 101 -0.90 -16.22 0.95
N ASP A 102 0.24 -15.98 0.31
CA ASP A 102 0.36 -15.33 -0.99
C ASP A 102 -0.45 -16.06 -2.06
N LYS A 103 -0.42 -17.39 -2.07
CA LYS A 103 -1.20 -18.19 -3.02
C LYS A 103 -2.71 -17.95 -2.87
N LYS A 104 -3.22 -17.94 -1.65
CA LYS A 104 -4.67 -17.72 -1.41
C LYS A 104 -5.09 -16.30 -1.82
N LEU A 105 -4.25 -15.30 -1.52
CA LEU A 105 -4.48 -13.93 -1.96
C LEU A 105 -4.49 -13.85 -3.50
N TYR A 106 -3.51 -14.45 -4.15
CA TYR A 106 -3.41 -14.51 -5.61
C TYR A 106 -4.66 -15.15 -6.24
N ASP A 107 -5.09 -16.29 -5.74
CA ASP A 107 -6.28 -17.01 -6.23
C ASP A 107 -7.55 -16.15 -6.08
N PHE A 108 -7.68 -15.43 -4.96
CA PHE A 108 -8.80 -14.51 -4.75
C PHE A 108 -8.78 -13.34 -5.73
N LEU A 109 -7.63 -12.67 -5.92
CA LEU A 109 -7.50 -11.55 -6.84
C LEU A 109 -7.81 -11.96 -8.28
N ASN A 110 -7.44 -13.16 -8.70
CA ASN A 110 -7.77 -13.67 -10.02
C ASN A 110 -9.28 -13.88 -10.23
N LYS A 111 -10.02 -14.18 -9.19
CA LYS A 111 -11.49 -14.30 -9.26
C LYS A 111 -12.20 -12.96 -9.39
N LEU A 112 -11.55 -11.85 -9.01
CA LEU A 112 -12.10 -10.50 -9.13
C LEU A 112 -11.99 -9.92 -10.55
N LYS A 113 -11.20 -10.53 -11.38
CA LYS A 113 -11.00 -10.08 -12.78
C LYS A 113 -12.21 -10.33 -13.66
#